data_a6312d24daa67cb94ff607ea5632fb0a
#
_entry.id   a6312d24daa67cb94ff607ea5632fb0a
#
_cell.length_a   1.000
_cell.length_b   1.000
_cell.length_c   1.000
_cell.angle_alpha   90.00
_cell.angle_beta   90.00
_cell.angle_gamma   90.00
#
_symmetry.space_group_name_H-M   'P 1'
#
loop_
_entity.id
_entity.type
_entity.pdbx_description
1 polymer ?
#
loop_
_entity_poly.entity_id
_entity_poly.type
_entity_poly.pdbx_seq_one_letter_code
_entity_poly.pdbx_strand_id
1 'polypeptide(L)'
;MFNMPWIDLIKPHVEEMGDGVLLLSQTPEDLHKNHNGDMHAAVIFSMLEMAGMGVITLHLGDDAKNAFVVLKDLHVHYDARAQGKITFKSELSDEQKTRLKAAAQAGEAIEELITATAFDEQGVQVAHATVNGVVKPKRKG
;
A
#
# COMPACT_ATOMS: atom_id res chain seq x y z
N MET A 1 -5.07 10.94 -6.57
CA MET A 1 -5.09 9.48 -6.34
C MET A 1 -5.76 9.13 -5.02
N PHE A 2 -5.28 9.68 -3.94
CA PHE A 2 -5.82 9.43 -2.61
C PHE A 2 -6.68 10.62 -2.20
N ASN A 3 -7.97 10.53 -2.39
CA ASN A 3 -8.91 11.60 -2.08
C ASN A 3 -9.85 11.16 -0.94
N MET A 4 -9.26 11.02 0.24
CA MET A 4 -9.97 10.59 1.45
C MET A 4 -9.46 11.37 2.66
N PRO A 5 -10.34 11.75 3.61
CA PRO A 5 -9.92 12.50 4.81
C PRO A 5 -8.83 11.81 5.62
N TRP A 6 -8.84 10.48 5.71
CA TRP A 6 -7.79 9.71 6.40
C TRP A 6 -6.43 9.93 5.77
N ILE A 7 -6.38 9.97 4.44
CA ILE A 7 -5.14 10.21 3.69
C ILE A 7 -4.62 11.62 3.96
N ASP A 8 -5.51 12.61 4.01
CA ASP A 8 -5.13 13.98 4.34
C ASP A 8 -4.52 14.07 5.74
N LEU A 9 -4.97 13.25 6.67
CA LEU A 9 -4.44 13.21 8.04
C LEU A 9 -3.06 12.54 8.08
N ILE A 10 -2.87 11.45 7.36
CA ILE A 10 -1.62 10.67 7.32
C ILE A 10 -0.55 11.39 6.49
N LYS A 11 -0.95 12.14 5.47
CA LYS A 11 -0.06 12.94 4.60
C LYS A 11 1.03 12.12 3.90
N PRO A 12 0.66 11.08 3.13
CA PRO A 12 1.64 10.36 2.34
C PRO A 12 2.17 11.23 1.22
N HIS A 13 3.46 11.07 0.90
CA HIS A 13 4.08 11.66 -0.26
C HIS A 13 4.39 10.55 -1.26
N VAL A 14 4.07 10.76 -2.54
CA VAL A 14 4.39 9.80 -3.59
C VAL A 14 5.79 10.11 -4.12
N GLU A 15 6.74 9.23 -3.86
CA GLU A 15 8.11 9.36 -4.35
C GLU A 15 8.24 8.81 -5.77
N GLU A 16 7.61 7.66 -6.03
CA GLU A 16 7.65 7.00 -7.31
C GLU A 16 6.36 6.21 -7.51
N MET A 17 5.78 6.28 -8.70
CA MET A 17 4.71 5.38 -9.08
C MET A 17 4.82 5.02 -10.56
N GLY A 18 4.66 3.76 -10.83
CA GLY A 18 4.72 3.22 -12.18
C GLY A 18 3.91 1.95 -12.27
N ASP A 19 3.96 1.28 -13.41
CA ASP A 19 3.26 0.02 -13.57
C ASP A 19 3.89 -1.06 -12.68
N GLY A 20 3.17 -1.40 -11.62
CA GLY A 20 3.61 -2.43 -10.69
C GLY A 20 4.61 -1.99 -9.63
N VAL A 21 4.86 -0.68 -9.48
CA VAL A 21 5.74 -0.15 -8.43
C VAL A 21 5.09 1.07 -7.78
N LEU A 22 5.12 1.11 -6.46
CA LEU A 22 4.69 2.27 -5.69
C LEU A 22 5.66 2.51 -4.54
N LEU A 23 6.18 3.72 -4.49
CA LEU A 23 7.08 4.18 -3.43
C LEU A 23 6.46 5.41 -2.78
N LEU A 24 6.10 5.28 -1.52
CA LEU A 24 5.54 6.35 -0.71
C LEU A 24 6.52 6.74 0.38
N SER A 25 6.39 7.93 0.91
CA SER A 25 7.12 8.34 2.10
C SER A 25 6.23 9.15 3.02
N GLN A 26 6.65 9.26 4.28
CA GLN A 26 6.00 10.10 5.26
C GLN A 26 7.05 10.61 6.24
N THR A 27 7.03 11.92 6.47
CA THR A 27 7.84 12.55 7.51
C THR A 27 6.89 12.89 8.68
N PRO A 28 7.05 12.25 9.85
CA PRO A 28 6.06 12.39 10.91
C PRO A 28 6.05 13.78 11.51
N GLU A 29 4.85 14.36 11.57
CA GLU A 29 4.53 15.52 12.41
C GLU A 29 4.18 15.00 13.80
N ASP A 30 3.99 15.89 14.77
CA ASP A 30 3.73 15.48 16.17
C ASP A 30 2.53 14.53 16.28
N LEU A 31 1.47 14.76 15.49
CA LEU A 31 0.28 13.91 15.50
C LEU A 31 0.56 12.48 15.00
N HIS A 32 1.64 12.27 14.26
CA HIS A 32 2.01 10.97 13.70
C HIS A 32 2.96 10.18 14.60
N LYS A 33 3.40 10.77 15.71
CA LYS A 33 4.42 10.18 16.59
C LYS A 33 3.79 9.46 17.77
N ASN A 34 4.50 8.43 18.22
CA ASN A 34 4.18 7.74 19.45
C ASN A 34 4.86 8.42 20.66
N HIS A 35 4.72 7.82 21.84
CA HIS A 35 5.30 8.32 23.09
C HIS A 35 6.84 8.35 23.10
N ASN A 36 7.50 7.66 22.19
CA ASN A 36 8.97 7.65 22.06
C ASN A 36 9.47 8.64 21.00
N GLY A 37 8.58 9.40 20.37
CA GLY A 37 8.93 10.32 19.29
C GLY A 37 9.16 9.63 17.94
N ASP A 38 8.90 8.33 17.84
CA ASP A 38 8.98 7.58 16.60
C ASP A 38 7.65 7.63 15.84
N MET A 39 7.66 7.26 14.56
CA MET A 39 6.42 7.14 13.82
C MET A 39 5.50 6.10 14.48
N HIS A 40 4.26 6.47 14.74
CA HIS A 40 3.30 5.61 15.40
C HIS A 40 3.03 4.35 14.57
N ALA A 41 2.91 3.21 15.24
CA ALA A 41 2.65 1.92 14.59
C ALA A 41 1.41 1.95 13.67
N ALA A 42 0.37 2.69 14.06
CA ALA A 42 -0.84 2.83 13.24
C ALA A 42 -0.60 3.62 11.96
N VAL A 43 0.31 4.60 11.97
CA VAL A 43 0.72 5.34 10.76
C VAL A 43 1.48 4.41 9.83
N ILE A 44 2.43 3.64 10.37
CA ILE A 44 3.18 2.63 9.60
C ILE A 44 2.23 1.61 8.98
N PHE A 45 1.27 1.10 9.75
CA PHE A 45 0.24 0.18 9.26
C PHE A 45 -0.51 0.78 8.08
N SER A 46 -1.00 2.02 8.22
CA SER A 46 -1.74 2.72 7.16
C SER A 46 -0.91 2.91 5.91
N MET A 47 0.36 3.28 6.06
CA MET A 47 1.26 3.50 4.92
C MET A 47 1.59 2.20 4.19
N LEU A 48 1.79 1.09 4.92
CA LEU A 48 2.02 -0.22 4.31
C LEU A 48 0.77 -0.71 3.57
N GLU A 49 -0.40 -0.49 4.15
CA GLU A 49 -1.68 -0.80 3.49
C GLU A 49 -1.85 0.01 2.20
N MET A 50 -1.60 1.31 2.25
CA MET A 50 -1.69 2.18 1.08
C MET A 50 -0.71 1.77 -0.01
N ALA A 51 0.52 1.40 0.34
CA ALA A 51 1.50 0.93 -0.62
C ALA A 51 1.06 -0.38 -1.28
N GLY A 52 0.63 -1.35 -0.49
CA GLY A 52 0.22 -2.66 -0.99
C GLY A 52 -1.06 -2.63 -1.83
N MET A 53 -2.08 -1.91 -1.37
CA MET A 53 -3.34 -1.80 -2.10
C MET A 53 -3.22 -0.83 -3.27
N GLY A 54 -2.44 0.23 -3.11
CA GLY A 54 -2.23 1.23 -4.14
C GLY A 54 -1.56 0.68 -5.38
N VAL A 55 -0.60 -0.22 -5.25
CA VAL A 55 0.10 -0.80 -6.41
C VAL A 55 -0.85 -1.65 -7.27
N ILE A 56 -1.80 -2.33 -6.64
CA ILE A 56 -2.85 -3.07 -7.37
C ILE A 56 -3.72 -2.11 -8.18
N THR A 57 -4.21 -1.06 -7.52
CA THR A 57 -5.09 -0.06 -8.15
C THR A 57 -4.38 0.63 -9.33
N LEU A 58 -3.12 1.00 -9.16
CA LEU A 58 -2.33 1.62 -10.21
C LEU A 58 -2.16 0.69 -11.42
N HIS A 59 -1.85 -0.57 -11.17
CA HIS A 59 -1.68 -1.55 -12.24
C HIS A 59 -2.96 -1.78 -13.03
N LEU A 60 -4.10 -1.87 -12.35
CA LEU A 60 -5.39 -2.06 -13.01
C LEU A 60 -5.80 -0.84 -13.85
N GLY A 61 -5.38 0.37 -13.44
CA GLY A 61 -5.71 1.58 -14.19
C GLY A 61 -7.22 1.75 -14.35
N ASP A 62 -7.69 1.87 -15.60
CA ASP A 62 -9.11 2.02 -15.90
C ASP A 62 -9.95 0.79 -15.49
N ASP A 63 -9.37 -0.39 -15.47
CA ASP A 63 -10.06 -1.61 -15.01
C ASP A 63 -10.48 -1.51 -13.55
N ALA A 64 -9.80 -0.71 -12.75
CA ALA A 64 -10.15 -0.49 -11.34
C ALA A 64 -11.51 0.20 -11.18
N LYS A 65 -11.97 0.95 -12.17
CA LYS A 65 -13.28 1.63 -12.13
C LYS A 65 -14.44 0.66 -12.11
N ASN A 66 -14.24 -0.54 -12.65
CA ASN A 66 -15.25 -1.58 -12.75
C ASN A 66 -15.08 -2.67 -11.68
N ALA A 67 -14.27 -2.39 -10.66
CA ALA A 67 -13.95 -3.35 -9.63
C ALA A 67 -13.95 -2.69 -8.25
N PHE A 68 -14.22 -3.50 -7.23
CA PHE A 68 -13.90 -3.16 -5.86
C PHE A 68 -12.52 -3.73 -5.54
N VAL A 69 -11.61 -2.86 -5.11
CA VAL A 69 -10.27 -3.24 -4.64
C VAL A 69 -10.30 -3.06 -3.13
N VAL A 70 -10.31 -4.14 -2.39
CA VAL A 70 -10.51 -4.11 -0.94
C VAL A 70 -9.45 -4.94 -0.23
N LEU A 71 -9.07 -4.47 0.96
CA LEU A 71 -8.18 -5.21 1.84
C LEU A 71 -8.95 -6.33 2.53
N LYS A 72 -8.45 -7.56 2.42
CA LYS A 72 -9.01 -8.71 3.14
C LYS A 72 -8.35 -8.88 4.50
N ASP A 73 -7.02 -8.92 4.51
CA ASP A 73 -6.23 -8.98 5.73
C ASP A 73 -4.85 -8.39 5.47
N LEU A 74 -4.18 -8.03 6.55
CA LEU A 74 -2.84 -7.50 6.52
C LEU A 74 -2.11 -7.96 7.77
N HIS A 75 -0.93 -8.53 7.56
CA HIS A 75 -0.05 -8.91 8.64
C HIS A 75 1.19 -8.04 8.62
N VAL A 76 1.42 -7.30 9.71
CA VAL A 76 2.57 -6.39 9.82
C VAL A 76 3.52 -6.89 10.91
N HIS A 77 4.82 -6.76 10.62
CA HIS A 77 5.89 -6.98 11.58
C HIS A 77 6.72 -5.70 11.70
N TYR A 78 6.93 -5.25 12.93
CA TYR A 78 7.72 -4.07 13.23
C TYR A 78 9.13 -4.53 13.59
N ASP A 79 10.12 -4.19 12.74
CA ASP A 79 11.48 -4.74 12.79
C ASP A 79 12.44 -3.88 13.61
N ALA A 80 12.23 -2.56 13.59
CA ALA A 80 13.12 -1.59 14.23
C ALA A 80 12.38 -0.28 14.50
N ARG A 81 13.00 0.61 15.26
CA ARG A 81 12.44 1.94 15.53
C ARG A 81 12.33 2.74 14.24
N ALA A 82 11.20 3.41 14.05
CA ALA A 82 10.93 4.23 12.87
C ALA A 82 11.14 5.71 13.19
N GLN A 83 12.36 6.19 12.98
CA GLN A 83 12.77 7.57 13.28
C GLN A 83 12.90 8.39 12.00
N GLY A 84 12.37 9.60 12.00
CA GLY A 84 12.44 10.51 10.87
C GLY A 84 11.58 10.07 9.69
N LYS A 85 12.01 10.44 8.49
CA LYS A 85 11.31 10.10 7.25
C LYS A 85 11.38 8.60 6.98
N ILE A 86 10.24 7.99 6.74
CA ILE A 86 10.11 6.57 6.42
C ILE A 86 9.59 6.41 4.99
N THR A 87 10.18 5.50 4.25
CA THR A 87 9.81 5.17 2.88
C THR A 87 9.15 3.80 2.84
N PHE A 88 8.07 3.69 2.08
CA PHE A 88 7.23 2.48 1.99
C PHE A 88 7.18 2.03 0.53
N LYS A 89 7.61 0.80 0.28
CA LYS A 89 7.71 0.26 -1.08
C LYS A 89 6.84 -0.97 -1.25
N SER A 90 6.14 -1.02 -2.37
CA SER A 90 5.46 -2.23 -2.85
C SER A 90 5.73 -2.45 -4.33
N GLU A 91 5.69 -3.70 -4.76
CA GLU A 91 5.98 -4.07 -6.13
C GLU A 91 5.19 -5.34 -6.50
N LEU A 92 4.62 -5.34 -7.70
CA LEU A 92 3.96 -6.51 -8.27
C LEU A 92 4.96 -7.31 -9.11
N SER A 93 4.95 -8.64 -8.97
CA SER A 93 5.68 -9.51 -9.89
C SER A 93 5.00 -9.51 -11.26
N ASP A 94 5.72 -9.97 -12.28
CA ASP A 94 5.15 -10.10 -13.63
C ASP A 94 3.97 -11.07 -13.64
N GLU A 95 4.05 -12.16 -12.87
CA GLU A 95 2.94 -13.11 -12.72
C GLU A 95 1.72 -12.46 -12.09
N GLN A 96 1.90 -11.65 -11.05
CA GLN A 96 0.81 -10.92 -10.40
C GLN A 96 0.15 -9.93 -11.37
N LYS A 97 0.95 -9.20 -12.14
CA LYS A 97 0.43 -8.28 -13.16
C LYS A 97 -0.43 -9.02 -14.18
N THR A 98 0.05 -10.16 -14.67
CA THR A 98 -0.67 -10.99 -15.66
C THR A 98 -1.98 -11.50 -15.08
N ARG A 99 -1.98 -12.03 -13.85
CA ARG A 99 -3.18 -12.57 -13.21
C ARG A 99 -4.23 -11.50 -12.96
N LEU A 100 -3.80 -10.33 -12.47
CA LEU A 100 -4.70 -9.21 -12.18
C LEU A 100 -5.40 -8.72 -13.45
N LYS A 101 -4.66 -8.55 -14.53
CA LYS A 101 -5.24 -8.12 -15.81
C LYS A 101 -6.18 -9.17 -16.39
N ALA A 102 -5.80 -10.43 -16.35
CA ALA A 102 -6.64 -11.52 -16.85
C ALA A 102 -7.96 -11.62 -16.09
N ALA A 103 -7.91 -11.54 -14.75
CA ALA A 103 -9.11 -11.57 -13.93
C ALA A 103 -10.03 -10.38 -14.20
N ALA A 104 -9.46 -9.19 -14.33
CA ALA A 104 -10.21 -7.97 -14.64
C ALA A 104 -10.93 -8.09 -15.98
N GLN A 105 -10.24 -8.57 -17.02
CA GLN A 105 -10.80 -8.75 -18.36
C GLN A 105 -11.89 -9.83 -18.37
N ALA A 106 -11.73 -10.88 -17.57
CA ALA A 106 -12.71 -11.98 -17.46
C ALA A 106 -13.89 -11.65 -16.52
N GLY A 107 -13.83 -10.55 -15.78
CA GLY A 107 -14.84 -10.20 -14.78
C GLY A 107 -14.86 -11.14 -13.59
N GLU A 108 -13.70 -11.68 -13.23
CA GLU A 108 -13.53 -12.64 -12.13
C GLU A 108 -12.91 -11.98 -10.91
N ALA A 109 -13.25 -12.49 -9.72
CA ALA A 109 -12.61 -12.08 -8.48
C ALA A 109 -11.23 -12.72 -8.36
N ILE A 110 -10.29 -12.02 -7.75
CA ILE A 110 -8.93 -12.51 -7.52
C ILE A 110 -8.40 -11.98 -6.18
N GLU A 111 -7.58 -12.77 -5.52
CA GLU A 111 -6.80 -12.36 -4.35
C GLU A 111 -5.32 -12.36 -4.70
N GLU A 112 -4.59 -11.35 -4.24
CA GLU A 112 -3.14 -11.28 -4.39
C GLU A 112 -2.48 -10.85 -3.08
N LEU A 113 -1.39 -11.54 -2.74
CA LEU A 113 -0.55 -11.18 -1.60
C LEU A 113 0.56 -10.26 -2.07
N ILE A 114 0.58 -9.05 -1.51
CA ILE A 114 1.59 -8.05 -1.83
C ILE A 114 2.50 -7.88 -0.62
N THR A 115 3.80 -7.89 -0.85
CA THR A 115 4.77 -7.53 0.18
C THR A 115 5.02 -6.04 0.12
N ALA A 116 4.84 -5.35 1.25
CA ALA A 116 5.18 -3.95 1.41
C ALA A 116 6.24 -3.83 2.50
N THR A 117 7.23 -2.99 2.28
CA THR A 117 8.40 -2.86 3.17
C THR A 117 8.66 -1.39 3.47
N ALA A 118 9.01 -1.10 4.71
CA ALA A 118 9.29 0.25 5.19
C ALA A 118 10.77 0.38 5.58
N PHE A 119 11.40 1.48 5.18
CA PHE A 119 12.81 1.78 5.43
C PHE A 119 12.98 3.18 5.98
N ASP A 120 13.96 3.36 6.86
CA ASP A 120 14.37 4.70 7.30
C ASP A 120 15.37 5.32 6.31
N GLU A 121 15.85 6.54 6.64
CA GLU A 121 16.76 7.29 5.77
C GLU A 121 18.15 6.64 5.66
N GLN A 122 18.51 5.77 6.58
CA GLN A 122 19.76 5.01 6.54
C GLN A 122 19.61 3.68 5.80
N GLY A 123 18.42 3.39 5.28
CA GLY A 123 18.16 2.14 4.58
C GLY A 123 17.85 0.95 5.49
N VAL A 124 17.66 1.21 6.80
CA VAL A 124 17.29 0.15 7.75
C VAL A 124 15.81 -0.19 7.57
N GLN A 125 15.52 -1.48 7.45
CA GLN A 125 14.14 -1.94 7.39
C GLN A 125 13.49 -1.78 8.76
N VAL A 126 12.44 -0.96 8.85
CA VAL A 126 11.75 -0.69 10.11
C VAL A 126 10.46 -1.48 10.27
N ALA A 127 9.88 -1.93 9.16
CA ALA A 127 8.68 -2.77 9.18
C ALA A 127 8.50 -3.45 7.83
N HIS A 128 7.71 -4.52 7.82
CA HIS A 128 7.26 -5.15 6.59
C HIS A 128 5.87 -5.73 6.80
N ALA A 129 5.14 -5.91 5.72
CA ALA A 129 3.79 -6.44 5.77
C ALA A 129 3.50 -7.34 4.58
N THR A 130 2.63 -8.32 4.81
CA THR A 130 1.93 -9.04 3.76
C THR A 130 0.52 -8.48 3.68
N VAL A 131 0.19 -7.90 2.54
CA VAL A 131 -1.09 -7.24 2.29
C VAL A 131 -1.89 -8.12 1.36
N ASN A 132 -3.02 -8.65 1.83
CA ASN A 132 -3.89 -9.50 1.00
C ASN A 132 -4.99 -8.62 0.40
N GLY A 133 -4.82 -8.30 -0.87
CA GLY A 133 -5.77 -7.51 -1.63
C GLY A 133 -6.73 -8.39 -2.42
N VAL A 134 -8.01 -8.02 -2.39
CA VAL A 134 -9.06 -8.69 -3.15
C VAL A 134 -9.61 -7.72 -4.18
N VAL A 135 -9.67 -8.17 -5.42
CA VAL A 135 -10.29 -7.43 -6.51
C VAL A 135 -11.54 -8.19 -6.92
N LYS A 136 -12.69 -7.52 -6.82
CA LYS A 136 -14.00 -8.09 -7.17
C LYS A 136 -14.66 -7.23 -8.24
N PRO A 137 -15.25 -7.85 -9.29
CA PRO A 137 -15.97 -7.07 -10.27
C PRO A 137 -17.20 -6.43 -9.63
N LYS A 138 -17.50 -5.18 -10.05
CA LYS A 138 -18.73 -4.52 -9.66
C LYS A 138 -19.90 -5.22 -10.37
N ARG A 139 -20.99 -5.42 -9.64
CA ARG A 139 -22.22 -5.96 -10.25
C ARG A 139 -22.76 -4.95 -11.24
N LYS A 140 -23.11 -5.43 -12.42
CA LYS A 140 -23.91 -4.66 -13.37
C LYS A 140 -25.34 -4.58 -12.81
N GLY A 141 -25.80 -3.37 -12.53
CA GLY A 141 -27.14 -3.19 -11.97
C GLY A 141 -27.76 -1.93 -12.43
#